data_683d2706269880b600923a020cb8430f
#
_entry.id   683d2706269880b600923a020cb8430f
#
_cell.length_a   1.000
_cell.length_b   1.000
_cell.length_c   1.000
_cell.angle_alpha   90.00
_cell.angle_beta   90.00
_cell.angle_gamma   90.00
#
_symmetry.space_group_name_H-M   'P 1'
#
loop_
_entity.id
_entity.type
_entity.pdbx_description
1 polymer ?
#
loop_
_entity_poly.entity_id
_entity_poly.type
_entity_poly.pdbx_seq_one_letter_code
_entity_poly.pdbx_strand_id
1 'polypeptide(L)'
;MENQNQNYTDREAYLTEGADQIIDLFGHFNDMPPFRVSVGYAPRHRGGKVLGVCINAEASSDNHFEVFINPVIEDGFEALEVLTHELCHVADRNENGHRGRFARIARGVGLQG
;
A
#
# COMPACT_ATOMS: atom_id res chain seq x y z
N MET A 1 -10.51 -10.77 -25.84
CA MET A 1 -11.38 -11.13 -24.77
C MET A 1 -10.68 -11.17 -23.43
N GLU A 2 -11.29 -10.63 -22.46
CA GLU A 2 -10.70 -10.58 -21.13
C GLU A 2 -10.63 -11.95 -20.50
N ASN A 3 -9.52 -12.24 -19.95
CA ASN A 3 -9.33 -13.43 -19.17
C ASN A 3 -9.44 -13.06 -17.70
N GLN A 4 -10.34 -13.70 -16.99
CA GLN A 4 -10.53 -13.34 -15.60
C GLN A 4 -9.31 -13.60 -14.75
N ASN A 5 -8.48 -14.56 -15.13
CA ASN A 5 -7.28 -14.84 -14.37
C ASN A 5 -6.25 -13.72 -14.47
N GLN A 6 -6.38 -12.86 -15.46
CA GLN A 6 -5.46 -11.74 -15.61
C GLN A 6 -5.74 -10.64 -14.63
N ASN A 7 -6.90 -10.66 -13.96
CA ASN A 7 -7.31 -9.52 -13.18
C ASN A 7 -6.35 -9.19 -12.05
N TYR A 8 -5.89 -10.20 -11.31
CA TYR A 8 -4.99 -9.93 -10.21
C TYR A 8 -3.64 -9.47 -10.70
N THR A 9 -3.12 -10.10 -11.74
CA THR A 9 -1.84 -9.69 -12.30
C THR A 9 -1.93 -8.26 -12.82
N ASP A 10 -3.00 -7.96 -13.53
CA ASP A 10 -3.17 -6.62 -14.08
C ASP A 10 -3.35 -5.59 -12.99
N ARG A 11 -4.06 -5.94 -11.92
CA ARG A 11 -4.24 -5.03 -10.80
C ARG A 11 -2.93 -4.78 -10.09
N GLU A 12 -2.11 -5.81 -9.91
CA GLU A 12 -0.82 -5.62 -9.27
C GLU A 12 0.08 -4.74 -10.11
N ALA A 13 0.07 -4.93 -11.42
CA ALA A 13 0.85 -4.08 -12.31
C ALA A 13 0.36 -2.63 -12.22
N TYR A 14 -0.94 -2.44 -12.20
CA TYR A 14 -1.52 -1.12 -12.09
C TYR A 14 -1.11 -0.45 -10.79
N LEU A 15 -1.19 -1.19 -9.69
CA LEU A 15 -0.85 -0.62 -8.39
C LEU A 15 0.65 -0.40 -8.24
N THR A 16 1.46 -1.29 -8.79
CA THR A 16 2.90 -1.12 -8.73
C THR A 16 3.31 0.13 -9.51
N GLU A 17 2.72 0.31 -10.67
CA GLU A 17 3.01 1.50 -11.46
C GLU A 17 2.49 2.76 -10.76
N GLY A 18 1.30 2.64 -10.17
CA GLY A 18 0.76 3.74 -9.39
C GLY A 18 1.63 4.09 -8.21
N ALA A 19 2.20 3.07 -7.56
CA ALA A 19 3.09 3.31 -6.44
C ALA A 19 4.31 4.10 -6.87
N ASP A 20 4.87 3.79 -8.04
CA ASP A 20 6.03 4.53 -8.53
C ASP A 20 5.72 6.00 -8.68
N GLN A 21 4.51 6.33 -9.13
CA GLN A 21 4.12 7.72 -9.27
C GLN A 21 3.83 8.36 -7.92
N ILE A 22 3.19 7.60 -7.04
CA ILE A 22 2.84 8.11 -5.71
C ILE A 22 4.10 8.40 -4.90
N ILE A 23 5.14 7.60 -5.08
CA ILE A 23 6.38 7.79 -4.34
C ILE A 23 6.93 9.20 -4.51
N ASP A 24 6.74 9.79 -5.67
CA ASP A 24 7.22 11.15 -5.89
C ASP A 24 6.61 12.13 -4.90
N LEU A 25 5.41 11.86 -4.42
CA LEU A 25 4.77 12.72 -3.44
C LEU A 25 5.45 12.63 -2.08
N PHE A 26 6.19 11.55 -1.84
CA PHE A 26 6.87 11.34 -0.57
C PHE A 26 8.29 11.88 -0.57
N GLY A 27 8.77 12.39 -1.69
CA GLY A 27 10.18 12.72 -1.84
C GLY A 27 10.69 13.76 -0.87
N HIS A 28 9.79 14.59 -0.35
CA HIS A 28 10.21 15.63 0.59
C HIS A 28 10.32 15.14 2.02
N PHE A 29 9.82 13.96 2.31
CA PHE A 29 9.70 13.54 3.69
C PHE A 29 10.83 12.62 4.11
N ASN A 30 11.15 11.67 3.26
CA ASN A 30 12.20 10.73 3.61
C ASN A 30 12.33 9.68 2.53
N ASP A 31 13.34 8.86 2.70
CA ASP A 31 13.56 7.74 1.82
C ASP A 31 12.50 6.68 2.08
N MET A 32 11.95 6.17 1.00
CA MET A 32 11.03 5.05 1.12
C MET A 32 11.81 3.76 1.29
N PRO A 33 11.55 3.01 2.35
CA PRO A 33 12.16 1.68 2.45
C PRO A 33 11.67 0.78 1.33
N PRO A 34 12.39 -0.29 1.04
CA PRO A 34 11.93 -1.23 0.03
C PRO A 34 10.58 -1.81 0.40
N PHE A 35 9.70 -1.94 -0.57
CA PHE A 35 8.38 -2.49 -0.35
C PHE A 35 7.92 -3.25 -1.57
N ARG A 36 6.89 -4.06 -1.38
CA ARG A 36 6.28 -4.83 -2.45
C ARG A 36 4.78 -4.72 -2.31
N VAL A 37 4.09 -4.59 -3.44
CA VAL A 37 2.63 -4.47 -3.47
C VAL A 37 2.04 -5.72 -4.07
N SER A 38 1.06 -6.28 -3.40
CA SER A 38 0.35 -7.45 -3.86
C SER A 38 -1.15 -7.26 -3.71
N VAL A 39 -1.90 -7.90 -4.59
CA VAL A 39 -3.35 -7.95 -4.45
C VAL A 39 -3.69 -9.28 -3.80
N GLY A 40 -4.33 -9.20 -2.63
CA GLY A 40 -4.63 -10.41 -1.89
C GLY A 40 -4.93 -10.11 -0.45
N TYR A 41 -5.12 -11.15 0.31
CA TYR A 41 -5.33 -11.02 1.74
C TYR A 41 -4.02 -11.26 2.46
N ALA A 42 -3.71 -10.38 3.39
CA ALA A 42 -2.50 -10.54 4.19
C ALA A 42 -2.64 -11.79 5.05
N PRO A 43 -1.51 -12.39 5.43
CA PRO A 43 -1.56 -13.48 6.39
C PRO A 43 -2.31 -13.06 7.64
N ARG A 44 -3.16 -13.94 8.15
CA ARG A 44 -3.96 -13.71 9.35
C ARG A 44 -5.10 -12.72 9.17
N HIS A 45 -5.24 -12.15 7.99
CA HIS A 45 -6.38 -11.27 7.70
C HIS A 45 -7.23 -11.98 6.67
N ARG A 46 -8.29 -12.57 7.13
CA ARG A 46 -9.14 -13.37 6.25
C ARG A 46 -10.29 -12.54 5.79
N GLY A 47 -10.35 -12.28 4.54
CA GLY A 47 -11.48 -11.66 3.92
C GLY A 47 -12.03 -10.54 4.71
N GLY A 48 -12.87 -10.08 4.81
CA GLY A 48 -13.36 -9.15 5.71
C GLY A 48 -13.20 -7.74 5.32
N LYS A 49 -13.04 -6.95 6.33
CA LYS A 49 -13.24 -5.52 6.18
C LYS A 49 -11.97 -4.73 6.00
N VAL A 50 -10.84 -5.40 6.09
CA VAL A 50 -9.56 -4.70 5.98
C VAL A 50 -9.26 -4.49 4.51
N LEU A 51 -9.17 -3.25 4.08
CA LEU A 51 -8.97 -2.92 2.68
C LEU A 51 -7.51 -2.94 2.27
N GLY A 52 -6.61 -2.66 3.20
CA GLY A 52 -5.19 -2.71 2.93
C GLY A 52 -4.42 -2.98 4.20
N VAL A 53 -3.23 -3.54 4.05
CA VAL A 53 -2.37 -3.90 5.18
C VAL A 53 -0.94 -3.62 4.79
N CYS A 54 -0.17 -3.10 5.74
CA CYS A 54 1.27 -2.94 5.58
C CYS A 54 1.96 -3.79 6.63
N ILE A 55 2.75 -4.74 6.18
CA ILE A 55 3.47 -5.66 7.07
C ILE A 55 4.93 -5.26 7.14
N ASN A 56 5.48 -5.26 8.34
CA ASN A 56 6.84 -4.83 8.58
C ASN A 56 7.85 -5.63 7.80
N ALA A 57 8.93 -4.96 7.42
CA ALA A 57 10.00 -5.61 6.67
C ALA A 57 10.59 -6.79 7.43
N GLU A 58 10.62 -6.71 8.75
CA GLU A 58 11.20 -7.77 9.55
C GLU A 58 10.46 -9.09 9.41
N ALA A 59 9.19 -9.03 9.06
CA ALA A 59 8.38 -10.23 8.89
C ALA A 59 8.54 -10.83 7.49
N SER A 60 9.25 -10.15 6.61
CA SER A 60 9.45 -10.60 5.23
C SER A 60 10.80 -11.27 5.09
N SER A 61 10.86 -12.32 4.28
CA SER A 61 12.10 -13.07 4.13
C SER A 61 13.21 -12.25 3.48
N ASP A 62 12.85 -11.27 2.67
CA ASP A 62 13.85 -10.44 1.98
C ASP A 62 13.87 -9.02 2.50
N ASN A 63 13.29 -8.80 3.67
CA ASN A 63 13.40 -7.53 4.38
C ASN A 63 12.74 -6.37 3.64
N HIS A 64 11.65 -6.65 2.95
CA HIS A 64 10.81 -5.64 2.31
C HIS A 64 9.53 -5.48 3.12
N PHE A 65 9.02 -4.25 3.17
CA PHE A 65 7.66 -4.07 3.64
C PHE A 65 6.71 -4.71 2.63
N GLU A 66 5.67 -5.36 3.13
CA GLU A 66 4.69 -6.01 2.27
C GLU A 66 3.38 -5.26 2.36
N VAL A 67 2.90 -4.78 1.23
CA VAL A 67 1.62 -4.08 1.17
C VAL A 67 0.63 -4.97 0.44
N PHE A 68 -0.48 -5.26 1.10
CA PHE A 68 -1.55 -6.07 0.52
C PHE A 68 -2.77 -5.20 0.33
N ILE A 69 -3.31 -5.23 -0.88
CA ILE A 69 -4.54 -4.50 -1.20
C ILE A 69 -5.63 -5.54 -1.43
N ASN A 70 -6.73 -5.37 -0.73
CA ASN A 70 -7.83 -6.34 -0.76
C ASN A 70 -8.44 -6.41 -2.16
N PRO A 71 -8.55 -7.61 -2.73
CA PRO A 71 -9.07 -7.75 -4.10
C PRO A 71 -10.55 -7.38 -4.22
N VAL A 72 -11.25 -7.19 -3.12
CA VAL A 72 -12.65 -6.77 -3.20
C VAL A 72 -12.78 -5.35 -3.76
N ILE A 73 -11.70 -4.55 -3.69
CA ILE A 73 -11.73 -3.20 -4.22
C ILE A 73 -11.63 -3.28 -5.73
N GLU A 74 -12.71 -2.95 -6.41
CA GLU A 74 -12.73 -3.00 -7.88
C GLU A 74 -12.45 -1.67 -8.52
N ASP A 75 -12.73 -0.58 -7.81
CA ASP A 75 -12.50 0.74 -8.34
C ASP A 75 -11.03 1.09 -8.25
N GLY A 76 -10.40 1.36 -9.40
CA GLY A 76 -8.97 1.63 -9.43
C GLY A 76 -8.59 2.87 -8.63
N PHE A 77 -9.44 3.89 -8.64
CA PHE A 77 -9.14 5.10 -7.89
C PHE A 77 -9.15 4.82 -6.38
N GLU A 78 -10.15 4.08 -5.94
CA GLU A 78 -10.21 3.71 -4.53
C GLU A 78 -9.02 2.85 -4.13
N ALA A 79 -8.62 1.94 -5.02
CA ALA A 79 -7.46 1.10 -4.73
C ALA A 79 -6.20 1.96 -4.58
N LEU A 80 -6.05 3.01 -5.40
CA LEU A 80 -4.90 3.89 -5.26
C LEU A 80 -4.94 4.69 -3.97
N GLU A 81 -6.13 5.05 -3.51
CA GLU A 81 -6.24 5.75 -2.24
C GLU A 81 -5.80 4.84 -1.09
N VAL A 82 -6.24 3.59 -1.11
CA VAL A 82 -5.84 2.64 -0.10
C VAL A 82 -4.34 2.40 -0.17
N LEU A 83 -3.82 2.27 -1.38
CA LEU A 83 -2.39 2.09 -1.57
C LEU A 83 -1.61 3.27 -0.98
N THR A 84 -2.06 4.48 -1.25
CA THR A 84 -1.37 5.67 -0.72
C THR A 84 -1.35 5.64 0.80
N HIS A 85 -2.46 5.25 1.42
CA HIS A 85 -2.52 5.11 2.87
C HIS A 85 -1.48 4.12 3.37
N GLU A 86 -1.39 2.95 2.71
CA GLU A 86 -0.43 1.94 3.15
C GLU A 86 1.01 2.38 2.89
N LEU A 87 1.25 3.14 1.82
CA LEU A 87 2.59 3.66 1.58
C LEU A 87 2.99 4.67 2.65
N CYS A 88 2.02 5.37 3.23
CA CYS A 88 2.34 6.23 4.37
C CYS A 88 2.85 5.40 5.55
N HIS A 89 2.30 4.21 5.75
CA HIS A 89 2.81 3.32 6.79
C HIS A 89 4.22 2.84 6.46
N VAL A 90 4.51 2.59 5.18
CA VAL A 90 5.87 2.20 4.78
C VAL A 90 6.83 3.35 5.09
N ALA A 91 6.48 4.56 4.69
CA ALA A 91 7.33 5.73 4.93
C ALA A 91 7.53 5.96 6.42
N ASP A 92 6.53 5.69 7.22
CA ASP A 92 6.60 5.81 8.67
C ASP A 92 7.25 4.60 9.31
N ARG A 93 7.53 3.58 8.55
CA ARG A 93 8.09 2.30 8.98
C ARG A 93 7.22 1.64 10.06
N ASN A 94 5.92 1.90 9.99
CA ASN A 94 4.94 1.34 10.93
C ASN A 94 5.26 1.67 12.38
N GLU A 95 5.85 2.83 12.64
CA GLU A 95 6.31 3.15 13.99
C GLU A 95 5.32 3.98 14.78
N ASN A 96 4.40 4.69 14.11
CA ASN A 96 3.56 5.66 14.80
C ASN A 96 2.06 5.42 14.67
N GLY A 97 1.66 4.26 14.15
CA GLY A 97 0.25 4.01 13.92
C GLY A 97 -0.31 5.04 12.95
N HIS A 98 -1.35 5.74 13.37
CA HIS A 98 -1.93 6.80 12.55
C HIS A 98 -1.66 8.17 13.13
N ARG A 99 -0.61 8.31 13.95
CA ARG A 99 -0.30 9.54 14.64
C ARG A 99 1.09 10.02 14.26
N GLY A 100 1.45 11.18 14.76
CA GLY A 100 2.79 11.70 14.65
C GLY A 100 3.27 11.77 13.22
N ARG A 101 4.39 11.11 12.94
CA ARG A 101 4.99 11.19 11.62
C ARG A 101 4.06 10.64 10.54
N PHE A 102 3.33 9.56 10.84
CA PHE A 102 2.38 9.04 9.86
C PHE A 102 1.37 10.12 9.47
N ALA A 103 0.81 10.80 10.47
CA ALA A 103 -0.22 11.81 10.19
C ALA A 103 0.35 12.96 9.37
N ARG A 104 1.59 13.37 9.65
CA ARG A 104 2.21 14.44 8.87
C ARG A 104 2.43 14.01 7.44
N ILE A 105 2.90 12.78 7.24
CA ILE A 105 3.13 12.26 5.89
C ILE A 105 1.81 12.19 5.14
N ALA A 106 0.78 11.66 5.78
CA ALA A 106 -0.52 11.49 5.14
C ALA A 106 -1.08 12.83 4.69
N ARG A 107 -0.98 13.83 5.54
CA ARG A 107 -1.46 15.15 5.16
C ARG A 107 -0.63 15.73 4.02
N GLY A 108 0.67 15.47 4.04
CA GLY A 108 1.56 16.00 3.01
C GLY A 108 1.29 15.41 1.64
N VAL A 109 0.78 14.18 1.56
CA VAL A 109 0.44 13.59 0.27
C VAL A 109 -1.03 13.70 -0.06
N GLY A 110 -1.79 14.47 0.72
CA GLY A 110 -3.16 14.79 0.36
C GLY A 110 -4.23 13.91 0.97
N LEU A 111 -3.88 13.00 1.84
CA LEU A 111 -4.87 12.18 2.52
C LEU A 111 -5.49 12.97 3.66
N GLN A 112 -6.72 12.67 3.94
CA GLN A 112 -7.43 13.31 5.01
C GLN A 112 -7.65 12.37 6.17
N GLY A 113 -7.53 12.88 7.31
CA GLY A 113 -7.92 12.22 8.53
C GLY A 113 -7.12 11.08 8.97
#